data_7ae951cf76e036d1a867ca9e029de314
#
_entry.id   7ae951cf76e036d1a867ca9e029de314
#
_cell.length_a   1.000
_cell.length_b   1.000
_cell.length_c   1.000
_cell.angle_alpha   90.00
_cell.angle_beta   90.00
_cell.angle_gamma   90.00
#
_symmetry.space_group_name_H-M   'P 1'
#
loop_
_entity.id
_entity.type
_entity.pdbx_description
1 polymer ?
#
loop_
_entity_poly.entity_id
_entity_poly.type
_entity_poly.pdbx_seq_one_letter_code
_entity_poly.pdbx_strand_id
1 'polypeptide(L)'
;FDSYGHAVVPLLGGIAIRDLNAEETKTLGYFSPKQHDGGGYVIQSSYTFLDESNRIVCPTSNNHVLMLRATDENGNVLPEFEKVLDIDIKAAAEAALGKELTQNLLSVVFDYDGNLWFATGGFRIYPQRQQQGVIGYIARSAIDAILNGEQTDLSKAVFVHELTPGEGAENGIAASKDGAVVLTNQNCYLLRAEEGV
;
A
#
# COMPACT_ATOMS: atom_id res chain seq x y z
N PHE A 1 -13.94 -7.21 -5.46
CA PHE A 1 -15.05 -7.58 -4.61
C PHE A 1 -14.49 -8.15 -3.31
N ASP A 2 -15.13 -7.85 -2.18
CA ASP A 2 -14.84 -8.57 -0.93
C ASP A 2 -15.49 -9.97 -0.95
N SER A 3 -15.22 -10.79 0.06
CA SER A 3 -15.78 -12.14 0.16
C SER A 3 -17.29 -12.17 0.43
N TYR A 4 -17.88 -11.04 0.77
CA TYR A 4 -19.33 -10.87 1.00
C TYR A 4 -20.08 -10.41 -0.25
N GLY A 5 -19.37 -10.13 -1.34
CA GLY A 5 -19.94 -9.73 -2.63
C GLY A 5 -20.11 -8.23 -2.82
N HIS A 6 -19.58 -7.41 -1.91
CA HIS A 6 -19.60 -5.96 -2.10
C HIS A 6 -18.50 -5.51 -3.08
N ALA A 7 -18.80 -4.53 -3.90
CA ALA A 7 -17.81 -3.87 -4.73
C ALA A 7 -17.04 -2.84 -3.90
N VAL A 8 -15.73 -3.03 -3.77
CA VAL A 8 -14.82 -2.05 -3.20
C VAL A 8 -14.33 -1.15 -4.33
N VAL A 9 -14.67 0.12 -4.29
CA VAL A 9 -14.41 1.09 -5.36
C VAL A 9 -13.46 2.16 -4.84
N PRO A 10 -12.15 2.05 -5.12
CA PRO A 10 -11.20 3.09 -4.78
C PRO A 10 -11.36 4.29 -5.72
N LEU A 11 -11.38 5.47 -5.12
CA LEU A 11 -11.53 6.77 -5.78
C LEU A 11 -10.40 7.68 -5.34
N LEU A 12 -10.08 8.70 -6.10
CA LEU A 12 -9.05 9.68 -5.73
C LEU A 12 -9.37 10.38 -4.39
N GLY A 13 -10.65 10.61 -4.11
CA GLY A 13 -11.12 11.26 -2.88
C GLY A 13 -11.43 10.32 -1.73
N GLY A 14 -11.34 8.99 -1.92
CA GLY A 14 -11.67 8.01 -0.89
C GLY A 14 -11.98 6.62 -1.42
N ILE A 15 -12.66 5.81 -0.62
CA ILE A 15 -13.03 4.44 -0.96
C ILE A 15 -14.51 4.24 -0.67
N ALA A 16 -15.26 3.77 -1.65
CA ALA A 16 -16.68 3.44 -1.51
C ALA A 16 -16.88 1.92 -1.47
N ILE A 17 -17.77 1.46 -0.60
CA ILE A 17 -18.32 0.11 -0.63
C ILE A 17 -19.71 0.19 -1.27
N ARG A 18 -19.96 -0.64 -2.27
CA ARG A 18 -21.20 -0.63 -3.04
C ARG A 18 -21.83 -2.01 -3.14
N ASP A 19 -23.15 -2.03 -3.02
CA ASP A 19 -23.96 -3.18 -3.43
C ASP A 19 -24.34 -3.01 -4.91
N LEU A 20 -23.88 -3.93 -5.73
CA LEU A 20 -24.21 -3.96 -7.17
C LEU A 20 -25.41 -4.86 -7.48
N ASN A 21 -25.95 -5.60 -6.51
CA ASN A 21 -27.11 -6.48 -6.67
C ASN A 21 -28.45 -5.75 -6.47
N ALA A 22 -28.41 -4.53 -5.94
CA ALA A 22 -29.60 -3.71 -5.81
C ALA A 22 -30.08 -3.23 -7.20
N GLU A 23 -31.39 -3.01 -7.37
CA GLU A 23 -31.96 -2.47 -8.61
C GLU A 23 -31.29 -1.14 -9.01
N GLU A 24 -30.89 -0.34 -8.02
CA GLU A 24 -30.01 0.82 -8.19
C GLU A 24 -28.74 0.60 -7.35
N THR A 25 -27.56 0.80 -7.95
CA THR A 25 -26.29 0.69 -7.24
C THR A 25 -26.29 1.58 -5.99
N LYS A 26 -26.23 0.97 -4.81
CA LYS A 26 -26.26 1.66 -3.53
C LYS A 26 -24.86 1.75 -2.92
N THR A 27 -24.48 2.94 -2.45
CA THR A 27 -23.32 3.10 -1.60
C THR A 27 -23.67 2.71 -0.18
N LEU A 28 -22.98 1.69 0.36
CA LEU A 28 -23.20 1.18 1.72
C LEU A 28 -22.29 1.86 2.74
N GLY A 29 -21.09 2.28 2.34
CA GLY A 29 -20.14 2.97 3.18
C GLY A 29 -19.12 3.74 2.36
N TYR A 30 -18.44 4.68 3.01
CA TYR A 30 -17.44 5.53 2.38
C TYR A 30 -16.36 5.95 3.36
N PHE A 31 -15.10 5.79 2.97
CA PHE A 31 -13.94 6.36 3.64
C PHE A 31 -13.44 7.57 2.86
N SER A 32 -13.19 8.67 3.55
CA SER A 32 -12.56 9.85 2.98
C SER A 32 -11.45 10.37 3.89
N PRO A 33 -10.22 10.55 3.38
CA PRO A 33 -9.16 11.19 4.15
C PRO A 33 -9.57 12.52 4.78
N LYS A 34 -10.38 13.31 4.06
CA LYS A 34 -10.87 14.59 4.55
C LYS A 34 -11.79 14.47 5.77
N GLN A 35 -12.61 13.42 5.84
CA GLN A 35 -13.55 13.20 6.93
C GLN A 35 -12.88 12.55 8.14
N HIS A 36 -11.94 11.62 7.91
CA HIS A 36 -11.33 10.80 8.96
C HIS A 36 -10.06 11.41 9.53
N ASP A 37 -9.23 12.05 8.69
CA ASP A 37 -7.91 12.55 9.07
C ASP A 37 -7.73 14.06 8.83
N GLY A 38 -8.82 14.79 8.58
CA GLY A 38 -8.76 16.23 8.27
C GLY A 38 -8.25 16.58 6.87
N GLY A 39 -7.92 15.58 6.05
CA GLY A 39 -7.38 15.74 4.70
C GLY A 39 -5.86 15.74 4.66
N GLY A 40 -5.30 16.36 3.61
CA GLY A 40 -3.84 16.48 3.44
C GLY A 40 -3.25 15.40 2.54
N TYR A 41 -4.00 14.36 2.17
CA TYR A 41 -3.58 13.32 1.23
C TYR A 41 -4.74 12.77 0.41
N VAL A 42 -4.41 12.03 -0.65
CA VAL A 42 -5.38 11.29 -1.47
C VAL A 42 -5.01 9.82 -1.54
N ILE A 43 -6.01 8.97 -1.79
CA ILE A 43 -5.81 7.53 -2.02
C ILE A 43 -5.24 7.32 -3.42
N GLN A 44 -4.23 6.48 -3.53
CA GLN A 44 -3.70 6.03 -4.82
C GLN A 44 -4.52 4.83 -5.32
N SER A 45 -5.64 5.14 -5.96
CA SER A 45 -6.68 4.17 -6.32
C SER A 45 -6.19 3.02 -7.20
N SER A 46 -5.21 3.26 -8.06
CA SER A 46 -4.68 2.23 -8.98
C SER A 46 -3.93 1.08 -8.28
N TYR A 47 -3.54 1.28 -7.02
CA TYR A 47 -2.79 0.31 -6.22
C TYR A 47 -3.52 -0.11 -4.95
N THR A 48 -4.81 0.17 -4.89
CA THR A 48 -5.67 -0.26 -3.80
C THR A 48 -6.20 -1.66 -4.08
N PHE A 49 -6.10 -2.54 -3.09
CA PHE A 49 -6.54 -3.93 -3.21
C PHE A 49 -7.10 -4.43 -1.87
N LEU A 50 -7.69 -5.63 -1.88
CA LEU A 50 -8.11 -6.35 -0.68
C LEU A 50 -7.07 -7.41 -0.32
N ASP A 51 -6.77 -7.53 0.96
CA ASP A 51 -6.04 -8.68 1.48
C ASP A 51 -6.98 -9.89 1.71
N GLU A 52 -6.42 -11.01 2.13
CA GLU A 52 -7.17 -12.26 2.39
C GLU A 52 -8.18 -12.15 3.55
N SER A 53 -8.08 -11.13 4.39
CA SER A 53 -9.01 -10.80 5.46
C SER A 53 -10.05 -9.73 5.08
N ASN A 54 -10.20 -9.43 3.79
CA ASN A 54 -11.05 -8.35 3.27
C ASN A 54 -10.69 -6.94 3.76
N ARG A 55 -9.48 -6.74 4.28
CA ARG A 55 -9.01 -5.40 4.63
C ARG A 55 -8.58 -4.68 3.37
N ILE A 56 -8.93 -3.43 3.26
CA ILE A 56 -8.59 -2.59 2.11
C ILE A 56 -7.19 -2.03 2.36
N VAL A 57 -6.24 -2.42 1.51
CA VAL A 57 -4.86 -1.93 1.54
C VAL A 57 -4.72 -0.84 0.50
N CYS A 58 -4.33 0.36 0.92
CA CYS A 58 -4.24 1.50 0.01
C CYS A 58 -3.02 2.38 0.31
N PRO A 59 -2.16 2.62 -0.69
CA PRO A 59 -1.13 3.63 -0.60
C PRO A 59 -1.74 5.02 -0.75
N THR A 60 -1.08 6.01 -0.17
CA THR A 60 -1.54 7.40 -0.14
C THR A 60 -0.50 8.36 -0.71
N SER A 61 -0.92 9.55 -1.11
CA SER A 61 -0.04 10.55 -1.70
C SER A 61 0.97 11.18 -0.73
N ASN A 62 0.77 10.99 0.58
CA ASN A 62 1.72 11.39 1.62
C ASN A 62 2.64 10.24 2.06
N ASN A 63 2.78 9.20 1.22
CA ASN A 63 3.69 8.06 1.39
C ASN A 63 3.34 7.07 2.50
N HIS A 64 2.09 7.07 2.96
CA HIS A 64 1.61 6.07 3.89
C HIS A 64 0.97 4.89 3.17
N VAL A 65 0.96 3.74 3.83
CA VAL A 65 0.09 2.61 3.51
C VAL A 65 -0.92 2.49 4.63
N LEU A 66 -2.19 2.57 4.27
CA LEU A 66 -3.30 2.34 5.18
C LEU A 66 -3.87 0.93 4.97
N MET A 67 -4.28 0.28 6.05
CA MET A 67 -5.19 -0.86 5.99
C MET A 67 -6.47 -0.49 6.72
N LEU A 68 -7.59 -0.64 6.02
CA LEU A 68 -8.91 -0.27 6.53
C LEU A 68 -9.78 -1.51 6.64
N ARG A 69 -10.45 -1.67 7.78
CA ARG A 69 -11.55 -2.61 7.96
C ARG A 69 -12.86 -1.90 7.66
N ALA A 70 -13.57 -2.33 6.63
CA ALA A 70 -14.81 -1.73 6.17
C ALA A 70 -16.06 -2.55 6.54
N THR A 71 -15.88 -3.83 6.93
CA THR A 71 -16.95 -4.75 7.28
C THR A 71 -16.70 -5.43 8.62
N ASP A 72 -17.78 -5.82 9.29
CA ASP A 72 -17.71 -6.71 10.45
C ASP A 72 -17.57 -8.20 10.04
N GLU A 73 -17.53 -9.09 11.01
CA GLU A 73 -17.39 -10.54 10.80
C GLU A 73 -18.59 -11.16 10.05
N ASN A 74 -19.73 -10.49 10.04
CA ASN A 74 -20.95 -10.94 9.36
C ASN A 74 -21.06 -10.32 7.95
N GLY A 75 -20.11 -9.49 7.53
CA GLY A 75 -20.11 -8.78 6.26
C GLY A 75 -20.95 -7.51 6.25
N ASN A 76 -21.44 -7.02 7.41
CA ASN A 76 -22.12 -5.74 7.44
C ASN A 76 -21.08 -4.61 7.29
N VAL A 77 -21.40 -3.65 6.44
CA VAL A 77 -20.53 -2.48 6.25
C VAL A 77 -20.56 -1.61 7.51
N LEU A 78 -19.39 -1.28 8.03
CA LEU A 78 -19.25 -0.45 9.23
C LEU A 78 -19.70 1.00 8.95
N PRO A 79 -20.33 1.66 9.92
CA PRO A 79 -20.70 3.08 9.81
C PRO A 79 -19.49 3.99 9.57
N GLU A 80 -18.35 3.65 10.18
CA GLU A 80 -17.04 4.25 9.96
C GLU A 80 -16.02 3.14 9.73
N PHE A 81 -15.18 3.31 8.72
CA PHE A 81 -14.12 2.33 8.47
C PHE A 81 -13.04 2.48 9.53
N GLU A 82 -12.56 1.37 10.04
CA GLU A 82 -11.51 1.36 11.04
C GLU A 82 -10.13 1.32 10.37
N LYS A 83 -9.29 2.26 10.73
CA LYS A 83 -7.88 2.25 10.31
C LYS A 83 -7.13 1.29 11.23
N VAL A 84 -6.83 0.08 10.73
CA VAL A 84 -6.17 -0.99 11.50
C VAL A 84 -4.65 -0.98 11.33
N LEU A 85 -4.14 -0.28 10.29
CA LEU A 85 -2.72 -0.06 10.08
C LEU A 85 -2.52 1.28 9.37
N ASP A 86 -1.46 1.99 9.78
CA ASP A 86 -1.02 3.24 9.16
C ASP A 86 0.50 3.31 9.27
N ILE A 87 1.21 3.11 8.14
CA ILE A 87 2.67 3.10 8.10
C ILE A 87 3.17 4.17 7.14
N ASP A 88 4.01 5.07 7.63
CA ASP A 88 4.81 5.97 6.79
C ASP A 88 5.98 5.16 6.18
N ILE A 89 5.76 4.67 4.95
CA ILE A 89 6.72 3.86 4.21
C ILE A 89 7.99 4.66 3.90
N LYS A 90 7.84 5.94 3.60
CA LYS A 90 8.98 6.79 3.28
C LYS A 90 9.89 6.94 4.50
N ALA A 91 9.34 7.32 5.64
CA ALA A 91 10.10 7.45 6.87
C ALA A 91 10.77 6.12 7.28
N ALA A 92 10.08 4.99 7.13
CA ALA A 92 10.63 3.67 7.42
C ALA A 92 11.81 3.32 6.50
N ALA A 93 11.68 3.55 5.20
CA ALA A 93 12.74 3.31 4.22
C ALA A 93 13.93 4.26 4.40
N GLU A 94 13.69 5.55 4.70
CA GLU A 94 14.73 6.52 5.01
C GLU A 94 15.52 6.14 6.26
N ALA A 95 14.85 5.67 7.29
CA ALA A 95 15.50 5.19 8.49
C ALA A 95 16.38 3.96 8.26
N ALA A 96 15.90 3.00 7.43
CA ALA A 96 16.67 1.83 7.06
C ALA A 96 17.90 2.15 6.21
N LEU A 97 17.80 3.14 5.31
CA LEU A 97 18.89 3.56 4.43
C LEU A 97 19.84 4.58 5.06
N GLY A 98 19.41 5.28 6.12
CA GLY A 98 20.15 6.39 6.71
C GLY A 98 20.26 7.63 5.80
N LYS A 99 19.35 7.80 4.86
CA LYS A 99 19.30 8.94 3.93
C LYS A 99 17.88 9.31 3.52
N GLU A 100 17.68 10.56 3.10
CA GLU A 100 16.40 11.04 2.56
C GLU A 100 16.10 10.43 1.19
N LEU A 101 14.83 10.08 0.98
CA LEU A 101 14.28 9.68 -0.31
C LEU A 101 13.52 10.84 -0.93
N THR A 102 13.81 11.11 -2.18
CA THR A 102 13.19 12.21 -2.92
C THR A 102 11.97 11.74 -3.72
N GLN A 103 11.80 10.44 -3.87
CA GLN A 103 10.70 9.82 -4.61
C GLN A 103 9.54 9.46 -3.68
N ASN A 104 8.33 9.51 -4.24
CA ASN A 104 7.14 9.15 -3.50
C ASN A 104 6.82 7.65 -3.65
N LEU A 105 6.10 7.11 -2.66
CA LEU A 105 5.50 5.80 -2.74
C LEU A 105 4.50 5.77 -3.91
N LEU A 106 4.65 4.79 -4.81
CA LEU A 106 3.74 4.61 -5.94
C LEU A 106 2.85 3.39 -5.80
N SER A 107 3.42 2.26 -5.40
CA SER A 107 2.71 0.99 -5.46
C SER A 107 3.09 0.08 -4.30
N VAL A 108 2.14 -0.74 -3.89
CA VAL A 108 2.29 -1.75 -2.84
C VAL A 108 1.61 -3.04 -3.24
N VAL A 109 2.09 -4.16 -2.72
CA VAL A 109 1.47 -5.47 -2.84
C VAL A 109 1.93 -6.38 -1.69
N PHE A 110 1.09 -7.33 -1.27
CA PHE A 110 1.56 -8.44 -0.44
C PHE A 110 2.07 -9.57 -1.33
N ASP A 111 3.23 -10.15 -0.98
CA ASP A 111 3.62 -11.44 -1.53
C ASP A 111 2.82 -12.59 -0.88
N TYR A 112 3.04 -13.82 -1.33
CA TYR A 112 2.31 -14.99 -0.80
C TYR A 112 2.75 -15.38 0.62
N ASP A 113 3.88 -14.87 1.11
CA ASP A 113 4.35 -15.06 2.48
C ASP A 113 3.84 -13.96 3.42
N GLY A 114 3.14 -12.94 2.87
CA GLY A 114 2.52 -11.84 3.60
C GLY A 114 3.44 -10.67 3.89
N ASN A 115 4.62 -10.58 3.25
CA ASN A 115 5.44 -9.38 3.31
C ASN A 115 4.82 -8.27 2.47
N LEU A 116 4.82 -7.04 2.99
CA LEU A 116 4.30 -5.87 2.28
C LEU A 116 5.41 -5.26 1.43
N TRP A 117 5.38 -5.53 0.15
CA TRP A 117 6.30 -4.93 -0.83
C TRP A 117 5.84 -3.55 -1.25
N PHE A 118 6.81 -2.67 -1.48
CA PHE A 118 6.56 -1.32 -1.96
C PHE A 118 7.60 -0.90 -3.00
N ALA A 119 7.22 0.04 -3.84
CA ALA A 119 8.12 0.66 -4.80
C ALA A 119 7.88 2.17 -4.86
N THR A 120 8.98 2.92 -4.95
CA THR A 120 8.94 4.38 -5.13
C THR A 120 9.36 4.76 -6.53
N GLY A 121 8.86 5.87 -7.01
CA GLY A 121 9.21 6.36 -8.32
C GLY A 121 8.59 7.71 -8.62
N GLY A 122 8.95 8.28 -9.76
CA GLY A 122 8.35 9.49 -10.29
C GLY A 122 7.69 9.23 -11.64
N PHE A 123 6.69 10.02 -11.98
CA PHE A 123 6.11 9.96 -13.30
C PHE A 123 7.14 10.42 -14.35
N ARG A 124 7.29 9.63 -15.40
CA ARG A 124 8.22 9.86 -16.53
C ARG A 124 8.11 11.25 -17.19
N ILE A 125 6.94 11.86 -17.09
CA ILE A 125 6.65 13.17 -17.69
C ILE A 125 7.36 14.35 -17.02
N TYR A 126 8.07 14.11 -15.91
CA TYR A 126 8.81 15.15 -15.19
C TYR A 126 10.31 14.86 -15.20
N PRO A 127 11.07 15.32 -16.22
CA PRO A 127 12.53 15.08 -16.33
C PRO A 127 13.33 15.51 -15.09
N GLN A 128 12.84 16.50 -14.35
CA GLN A 128 13.47 16.97 -13.11
C GLN A 128 13.35 15.97 -11.95
N ARG A 129 12.54 14.91 -12.09
CA ARG A 129 12.36 13.86 -11.11
C ARG A 129 13.08 12.55 -11.47
N GLN A 130 14.13 12.63 -12.28
CA GLN A 130 15.04 11.50 -12.54
C GLN A 130 15.90 11.23 -11.29
N GLN A 131 15.23 10.92 -10.22
CA GLN A 131 15.84 10.59 -8.94
C GLN A 131 15.83 9.09 -8.77
N GLN A 132 16.79 8.59 -8.04
CA GLN A 132 16.91 7.18 -7.71
C GLN A 132 15.72 6.72 -6.87
N GLY A 133 14.95 5.77 -7.37
CA GLY A 133 13.89 5.10 -6.64
C GLY A 133 14.40 3.97 -5.76
N VAL A 134 13.50 3.39 -5.00
CA VAL A 134 13.75 2.19 -4.19
C VAL A 134 12.63 1.18 -4.37
N ILE A 135 12.99 -0.10 -4.18
CA ILE A 135 12.05 -1.20 -3.99
C ILE A 135 12.37 -1.78 -2.62
N GLY A 136 11.35 -2.09 -1.84
CA GLY A 136 11.56 -2.68 -0.53
C GLY A 136 10.39 -3.50 -0.07
N TYR A 137 10.54 -4.11 1.09
CA TYR A 137 9.43 -4.77 1.76
C TYR A 137 9.51 -4.57 3.28
N ILE A 138 8.35 -4.68 3.91
CA ILE A 138 8.20 -4.80 5.35
C ILE A 138 7.90 -6.26 5.65
N ALA A 139 8.67 -6.87 6.53
CA ALA A 139 8.48 -8.26 6.91
C ALA A 139 7.09 -8.50 7.51
N ARG A 140 6.48 -9.65 7.17
CA ARG A 140 5.17 -10.07 7.69
C ARG A 140 5.11 -9.98 9.22
N SER A 141 6.15 -10.46 9.91
CA SER A 141 6.21 -10.43 11.36
C SER A 141 6.01 -9.03 11.97
N ALA A 142 6.53 -8.00 11.29
CA ALA A 142 6.34 -6.61 11.72
C ALA A 142 4.91 -6.11 11.44
N ILE A 143 4.32 -6.50 10.31
CA ILE A 143 2.91 -6.19 10.00
C ILE A 143 1.99 -6.84 11.03
N ASP A 144 2.20 -8.13 11.33
CA ASP A 144 1.43 -8.87 12.32
C ASP A 144 1.55 -8.27 13.73
N ALA A 145 2.76 -7.87 14.13
CA ALA A 145 2.99 -7.21 15.42
C ALA A 145 2.21 -5.87 15.51
N ILE A 146 2.26 -5.04 14.47
CA ILE A 146 1.51 -3.78 14.43
C ILE A 146 -0.01 -4.04 14.50
N LEU A 147 -0.50 -5.01 13.75
CA LEU A 147 -1.94 -5.39 13.75
C LEU A 147 -2.40 -5.93 15.11
N ASN A 148 -1.48 -6.51 15.90
CA ASN A 148 -1.72 -6.94 17.28
C ASN A 148 -1.55 -5.80 18.30
N GLY A 149 -1.26 -4.58 17.87
CA GLY A 149 -1.07 -3.42 18.75
C GLY A 149 0.30 -3.35 19.43
N GLU A 150 1.29 -4.10 18.91
CA GLU A 150 2.64 -4.10 19.43
C GLU A 150 3.46 -2.93 18.85
N GLN A 151 4.35 -2.37 19.67
CA GLN A 151 5.31 -1.37 19.16
C GLN A 151 6.40 -2.07 18.35
N THR A 152 6.57 -1.66 17.10
CA THR A 152 7.54 -2.25 16.17
C THR A 152 8.51 -1.19 15.66
N ASP A 153 9.81 -1.48 15.77
CA ASP A 153 10.86 -0.66 15.16
C ASP A 153 10.97 -1.00 13.67
N LEU A 154 10.23 -0.27 12.85
CA LEU A 154 10.19 -0.49 11.41
C LEU A 154 11.56 -0.34 10.74
N SER A 155 12.48 0.45 11.28
CA SER A 155 13.83 0.61 10.71
C SER A 155 14.61 -0.71 10.63
N LYS A 156 14.25 -1.69 11.45
CA LYS A 156 14.85 -3.04 11.47
C LYS A 156 14.06 -4.09 10.71
N ALA A 157 12.83 -3.79 10.37
CA ALA A 157 11.90 -4.71 9.70
C ALA A 157 11.66 -4.34 8.23
N VAL A 158 12.28 -3.25 7.77
CA VAL A 158 12.18 -2.77 6.38
C VAL A 158 13.47 -3.07 5.65
N PHE A 159 13.35 -3.77 4.54
CA PHE A 159 14.45 -4.06 3.62
C PHE A 159 14.30 -3.23 2.36
N VAL A 160 15.39 -2.59 1.92
CA VAL A 160 15.34 -1.64 0.82
C VAL A 160 16.46 -1.94 -0.18
N HIS A 161 16.07 -2.09 -1.43
CA HIS A 161 16.95 -2.17 -2.59
C HIS A 161 16.92 -0.82 -3.33
N GLU A 162 18.07 -0.18 -3.45
CA GLU A 162 18.20 1.06 -4.20
C GLU A 162 18.30 0.78 -5.70
N LEU A 163 17.49 1.46 -6.48
CA LEU A 163 17.58 1.42 -7.95
C LEU A 163 18.77 2.23 -8.45
N THR A 164 19.09 2.10 -9.71
CA THR A 164 20.15 2.92 -10.33
C THR A 164 19.74 4.40 -10.42
N PRO A 165 20.69 5.35 -10.46
CA PRO A 165 20.36 6.76 -10.65
C PRO A 165 19.50 7.01 -11.91
N GLY A 166 18.40 7.72 -11.74
CA GLY A 166 17.43 7.99 -12.81
C GLY A 166 16.41 6.85 -13.02
N GLU A 167 16.47 5.80 -12.24
CA GLU A 167 15.53 4.70 -12.29
C GLU A 167 14.47 4.82 -11.19
N GLY A 168 13.22 4.56 -11.52
CA GLY A 168 12.08 4.52 -10.62
C GLY A 168 11.01 3.55 -11.08
N ALA A 169 10.22 3.05 -10.16
CA ALA A 169 9.07 2.21 -10.48
C ALA A 169 7.96 3.09 -11.04
N GLU A 170 7.72 3.02 -12.36
CA GLU A 170 6.72 3.86 -13.01
C GLU A 170 5.32 3.24 -13.02
N ASN A 171 5.22 1.92 -13.06
CA ASN A 171 3.97 1.27 -13.46
C ASN A 171 3.66 -0.04 -12.77
N GLY A 172 4.19 -0.30 -11.63
CA GLY A 172 3.60 -1.40 -10.92
C GLY A 172 4.54 -2.40 -10.31
N ILE A 173 3.97 -2.99 -9.32
CA ILE A 173 4.49 -4.08 -8.55
C ILE A 173 3.43 -5.20 -8.60
N ALA A 174 3.87 -6.43 -8.69
CA ALA A 174 3.01 -7.60 -8.63
C ALA A 174 3.61 -8.64 -7.70
N ALA A 175 2.76 -9.34 -6.97
CA ALA A 175 3.20 -10.44 -6.13
C ALA A 175 3.80 -11.58 -6.97
N SER A 176 4.84 -12.20 -6.45
CA SER A 176 5.34 -13.50 -6.90
C SER A 176 5.29 -14.49 -5.75
N LYS A 177 5.64 -15.75 -6.02
CA LYS A 177 5.60 -16.79 -4.98
C LYS A 177 6.47 -16.44 -3.76
N ASP A 178 7.65 -15.89 -4.01
CA ASP A 178 8.68 -15.69 -2.97
C ASP A 178 9.06 -14.20 -2.85
N GLY A 179 8.20 -13.27 -3.32
CA GLY A 179 8.52 -11.83 -3.29
C GLY A 179 7.72 -11.01 -4.29
N ALA A 180 8.37 -10.13 -5.05
CA ALA A 180 7.69 -9.23 -5.97
C ALA A 180 8.38 -9.09 -7.33
N VAL A 181 7.57 -8.87 -8.36
CA VAL A 181 8.03 -8.40 -9.68
C VAL A 181 7.76 -6.92 -9.77
N VAL A 182 8.77 -6.14 -10.06
CA VAL A 182 8.67 -4.68 -10.19
C VAL A 182 9.14 -4.24 -11.57
N LEU A 183 8.29 -3.51 -12.26
CA LEU A 183 8.63 -2.90 -13.54
C LEU A 183 9.04 -1.43 -13.30
N THR A 184 10.27 -1.11 -13.66
CA THR A 184 10.80 0.25 -13.63
C THR A 184 10.82 0.86 -15.04
N ASN A 185 11.25 2.11 -15.14
CA ASN A 185 11.45 2.76 -16.44
C ASN A 185 12.66 2.22 -17.25
N GLN A 186 13.48 1.37 -16.64
CA GLN A 186 14.68 0.83 -17.26
C GLN A 186 14.71 -0.70 -17.27
N ASN A 187 14.21 -1.34 -16.21
CA ASN A 187 14.38 -2.77 -15.97
C ASN A 187 13.09 -3.43 -15.45
N CYS A 188 13.14 -4.76 -15.43
CA CYS A 188 12.18 -5.58 -14.72
C CYS A 188 12.93 -6.39 -13.66
N TYR A 189 12.57 -6.21 -12.41
CA TYR A 189 13.17 -6.89 -11.27
C TYR A 189 12.27 -8.02 -10.79
N LEU A 190 12.87 -9.18 -10.53
CA LEU A 190 12.30 -10.23 -9.71
C LEU A 190 13.08 -10.25 -8.39
N LEU A 191 12.45 -9.77 -7.34
CA LEU A 191 13.04 -9.68 -6.01
C LEU A 191 12.41 -10.74 -5.10
N ARG A 192 13.22 -11.28 -4.21
CA ARG A 192 12.79 -12.25 -3.20
C ARG A 192 13.00 -11.66 -1.82
N ALA A 193 12.08 -11.97 -0.90
CA ALA A 193 12.34 -11.72 0.50
C ALA A 193 13.42 -12.68 0.99
N GLU A 194 14.36 -12.16 1.78
CA GLU A 194 15.39 -13.01 2.41
C GLU A 194 14.76 -13.79 3.57
N GLU A 195 14.99 -15.09 3.63
CA GLU A 195 14.54 -15.92 4.74
C GLU A 195 15.34 -15.55 6.01
N GLY A 196 14.63 -15.25 7.08
CA GLY A 196 15.22 -15.21 8.43
C GLY A 196 15.85 -13.90 8.87
N VAL A 197 15.36 -12.78 8.35
CA VAL A 197 15.71 -11.46 8.89
C VAL A 197 14.53 -10.87 9.67
#